data_c1c32d72a3624cd7217e6b704ce1d554
#
_entry.id   c1c32d72a3624cd7217e6b704ce1d554
#
_cell.length_a   1.000
_cell.length_b   1.000
_cell.length_c   1.000
_cell.angle_alpha   90.00
_cell.angle_beta   90.00
_cell.angle_gamma   90.00
#
_symmetry.space_group_name_H-M   'P 1'
#
loop_
_entity.id
_entity.type
_entity.pdbx_description
1 polymer ?
#
loop_
_entity_poly.entity_id
_entity_poly.type
_entity_poly.pdbx_seq_one_letter_code
_entity_poly.pdbx_strand_id
1 'polypeptide(L)'
;RGTAPAETADIYDMFTAAMLRPLPPRRQKFLAVMGLADEFTGEMARFITKEPDTAEILSDLTAKNAFVTRLPGGGYRFHHMMKACAQRDFDALPPQEQAAYQARYGHWYAENGQYLQALAAYSKAGRWDDALEVVQRDAGILLAALRPQQVLELLDRCGDQVLMEHPTALLVLMRRMFTWGQIPRMRQLKELLLESVRRH
;
A
#
# COMPACT_ATOMS: atom_id res chain seq x y z
N ARG A 1 -27.88 1.93 -23.08
CA ARG A 1 -28.51 2.71 -22.00
C ARG A 1 -27.91 2.22 -20.70
N GLY A 2 -26.91 2.98 -20.17
CA GLY A 2 -26.22 2.67 -18.93
C GLY A 2 -26.83 3.48 -17.80
N THR A 3 -27.39 2.80 -16.82
CA THR A 3 -27.78 3.35 -15.53
C THR A 3 -27.04 2.56 -14.46
N ALA A 4 -25.76 2.87 -14.25
CA ALA A 4 -24.98 2.10 -13.28
C ALA A 4 -24.17 2.86 -12.21
N PRO A 5 -23.92 4.20 -12.24
CA PRO A 5 -23.15 4.81 -11.15
C PRO A 5 -23.98 5.22 -9.92
N ALA A 6 -25.23 5.63 -10.08
CA ALA A 6 -26.05 6.16 -8.98
C ALA A 6 -26.60 5.04 -8.07
N GLU A 7 -27.10 3.94 -8.63
CA GLU A 7 -27.65 2.83 -7.86
C GLU A 7 -26.59 2.11 -7.00
N THR A 8 -25.34 2.05 -7.49
CA THR A 8 -24.24 1.42 -6.75
C THR A 8 -23.82 2.27 -5.56
N ALA A 9 -23.81 3.60 -5.71
CA ALA A 9 -23.49 4.52 -4.62
C ALA A 9 -24.53 4.42 -3.50
N ASP A 10 -25.81 4.35 -3.82
CA ASP A 10 -26.90 4.21 -2.85
C ASP A 10 -26.79 2.92 -2.02
N ILE A 11 -26.43 1.80 -2.64
CA ILE A 11 -26.25 0.52 -1.94
C ILE A 11 -25.10 0.58 -0.94
N TYR A 12 -23.97 1.17 -1.31
CA TYR A 12 -22.85 1.35 -0.40
C TYR A 12 -23.19 2.30 0.77
N ASP A 13 -23.92 3.36 0.50
CA ASP A 13 -24.33 4.31 1.52
C ASP A 13 -25.35 3.69 2.50
N MET A 14 -26.29 2.91 1.99
CA MET A 14 -27.22 2.13 2.83
C MET A 14 -26.47 1.09 3.69
N PHE A 15 -25.54 0.34 3.10
CA PHE A 15 -24.74 -0.63 3.81
C PHE A 15 -23.89 0.03 4.92
N THR A 16 -23.24 1.13 4.58
CA THR A 16 -22.43 1.91 5.53
C THR A 16 -23.27 2.41 6.70
N ALA A 17 -24.44 2.98 6.42
CA ALA A 17 -25.35 3.48 7.45
C ALA A 17 -25.89 2.37 8.35
N ALA A 18 -26.26 1.21 7.76
CA ALA A 18 -26.85 0.11 8.51
C ALA A 18 -25.83 -0.72 9.31
N MET A 19 -24.63 -0.91 8.76
CA MET A 19 -23.66 -1.87 9.28
C MET A 19 -22.44 -1.24 9.95
N LEU A 20 -21.93 -0.13 9.42
CA LEU A 20 -20.69 0.50 9.92
C LEU A 20 -20.96 1.58 10.95
N ARG A 21 -21.91 2.47 10.69
CA ARG A 21 -22.19 3.61 11.59
C ARG A 21 -22.63 3.23 13.00
N PRO A 22 -23.33 2.09 13.24
CA PRO A 22 -23.64 1.62 14.59
C PRO A 22 -22.43 1.11 15.38
N LEU A 23 -21.29 0.85 14.71
CA LEU A 23 -20.08 0.38 15.39
C LEU A 23 -19.42 1.52 16.18
N PRO A 24 -18.73 1.21 17.30
CA PRO A 24 -17.89 2.18 17.98
C PRO A 24 -16.84 2.79 17.03
N PRO A 25 -16.49 4.08 17.16
CA PRO A 25 -15.52 4.75 16.27
C PRO A 25 -14.18 4.02 16.14
N ARG A 26 -13.72 3.40 17.22
CA ARG A 26 -12.49 2.59 17.25
C ARG A 26 -12.58 1.39 16.29
N ARG A 27 -13.71 0.71 16.24
CA ARG A 27 -13.94 -0.42 15.33
C ARG A 27 -14.14 0.03 13.90
N GLN A 28 -14.82 1.15 13.68
CA GLN A 28 -14.92 1.76 12.35
C GLN A 28 -13.53 2.07 11.77
N LYS A 29 -12.66 2.67 12.58
CA LYS A 29 -11.29 2.98 12.18
C LYS A 29 -10.46 1.73 11.92
N PHE A 30 -10.57 0.71 12.76
CA PHE A 30 -9.93 -0.58 12.54
C PHE A 30 -10.31 -1.19 11.19
N LEU A 31 -11.60 -1.19 10.85
CA LEU A 31 -12.10 -1.67 9.57
C LEU A 31 -11.59 -0.84 8.40
N ALA A 32 -11.62 0.48 8.51
CA ALA A 32 -11.11 1.40 7.49
C ALA A 32 -9.64 1.13 7.17
N VAL A 33 -8.81 0.97 8.19
CA VAL A 33 -7.37 0.72 8.04
C VAL A 33 -7.10 -0.67 7.48
N MET A 34 -7.71 -1.71 8.04
CA MET A 34 -7.44 -3.09 7.61
C MET A 34 -8.09 -3.47 6.28
N GLY A 35 -9.10 -2.71 5.84
CA GLY A 35 -9.74 -2.89 4.53
C GLY A 35 -8.83 -2.64 3.32
N LEU A 36 -7.63 -2.10 3.52
CA LEU A 36 -6.62 -1.96 2.46
C LEU A 36 -5.98 -3.30 2.08
N ALA A 37 -5.91 -4.25 3.01
CA ALA A 37 -5.37 -5.57 2.76
C ALA A 37 -6.41 -6.50 2.12
N ASP A 38 -5.99 -7.39 1.22
CA ASP A 38 -6.85 -8.44 0.69
C ASP A 38 -7.06 -9.54 1.72
N GLU A 39 -5.98 -9.95 2.34
CA GLU A 39 -5.93 -10.90 3.45
C GLU A 39 -4.95 -10.40 4.50
N PHE A 40 -5.21 -10.71 5.75
CA PHE A 40 -4.34 -10.31 6.85
C PHE A 40 -4.41 -11.31 8.02
N THR A 41 -3.39 -11.31 8.84
CA THR A 41 -3.35 -12.04 10.11
C THR A 41 -3.69 -11.13 11.28
N GLY A 42 -4.02 -11.71 12.45
CA GLY A 42 -4.18 -10.92 13.67
C GLY A 42 -2.91 -10.18 14.06
N GLU A 43 -1.74 -10.76 13.79
CA GLU A 43 -0.44 -10.13 14.02
C GLU A 43 -0.21 -8.92 13.13
N MET A 44 -0.50 -9.04 11.83
CA MET A 44 -0.46 -7.93 10.89
C MET A 44 -1.40 -6.80 11.31
N ALA A 45 -2.64 -7.13 11.68
CA ALA A 45 -3.61 -6.15 12.11
C ALA A 45 -3.16 -5.39 13.37
N ARG A 46 -2.62 -6.11 14.35
CA ARG A 46 -2.06 -5.50 15.56
C ARG A 46 -0.89 -4.58 15.27
N PHE A 47 0.00 -4.99 14.39
CA PHE A 47 1.15 -4.18 13.98
C PHE A 47 0.73 -2.87 13.29
N ILE A 48 -0.19 -2.96 12.33
CA ILE A 48 -0.62 -1.81 11.52
C ILE A 48 -1.51 -0.85 12.32
N THR A 49 -2.52 -1.37 13.03
CA THR A 49 -3.48 -0.55 13.77
C THR A 49 -2.97 -0.10 15.14
N LYS A 50 -2.00 -0.82 15.70
CA LYS A 50 -1.53 -0.69 17.08
C LYS A 50 -2.64 -0.88 18.14
N GLU A 51 -3.68 -1.63 17.77
CA GLU A 51 -4.77 -1.96 18.68
C GLU A 51 -4.38 -3.11 19.60
N PRO A 52 -4.34 -2.90 20.93
CA PRO A 52 -4.00 -3.97 21.86
C PRO A 52 -5.04 -5.08 21.88
N ASP A 53 -6.31 -4.75 21.68
CA ASP A 53 -7.45 -5.66 21.74
C ASP A 53 -7.83 -6.24 20.37
N THR A 54 -6.87 -6.35 19.46
CA THR A 54 -7.08 -6.83 18.08
C THR A 54 -7.78 -8.20 18.04
N ALA A 55 -7.43 -9.12 18.92
CA ALA A 55 -8.04 -10.46 18.96
C ALA A 55 -9.54 -10.39 19.32
N GLU A 56 -9.91 -9.53 20.27
CA GLU A 56 -11.32 -9.31 20.67
C GLU A 56 -12.10 -8.66 19.51
N ILE A 57 -11.53 -7.61 18.89
CA ILE A 57 -12.15 -6.93 17.76
C ILE A 57 -12.41 -7.92 16.62
N LEU A 58 -11.44 -8.74 16.26
CA LEU A 58 -11.57 -9.73 15.20
C LEU A 58 -12.57 -10.84 15.55
N SER A 59 -12.61 -11.27 16.80
CA SER A 59 -13.60 -12.24 17.28
C SER A 59 -15.02 -11.70 17.13
N ASP A 60 -15.26 -10.46 17.54
CA ASP A 60 -16.56 -9.81 17.42
C ASP A 60 -17.00 -9.60 15.97
N LEU A 61 -16.07 -9.20 15.11
CA LEU A 61 -16.35 -8.96 13.69
C LEU A 61 -16.63 -10.26 12.93
N THR A 62 -15.95 -11.35 13.29
CA THR A 62 -16.19 -12.66 12.68
C THR A 62 -17.49 -13.29 13.18
N ALA A 63 -17.85 -13.11 14.45
CA ALA A 63 -19.10 -13.63 15.00
C ALA A 63 -20.35 -13.07 14.31
N LYS A 64 -20.26 -11.84 13.78
CA LYS A 64 -21.36 -11.19 13.04
C LYS A 64 -21.47 -11.61 11.58
N ASN A 65 -20.56 -12.43 11.05
CA ASN A 65 -20.51 -13.00 9.70
C ASN A 65 -20.67 -12.00 8.50
N ALA A 66 -20.82 -10.72 8.78
CA ALA A 66 -21.10 -9.70 7.76
C ALA A 66 -19.84 -8.91 7.33
N PHE A 67 -18.78 -8.95 8.14
CA PHE A 67 -17.65 -8.06 7.97
C PHE A 67 -16.39 -8.81 7.56
N VAL A 68 -16.03 -9.86 8.28
CA VAL A 68 -14.76 -10.56 8.16
C VAL A 68 -15.01 -12.06 8.17
N THR A 69 -14.36 -12.76 7.23
CA THR A 69 -14.34 -14.21 7.15
C THR A 69 -13.00 -14.71 7.66
N ARG A 70 -13.02 -15.70 8.54
CA ARG A 70 -11.81 -16.41 8.97
C ARG A 70 -11.42 -17.43 7.93
N LEU A 71 -10.16 -17.40 7.52
CA LEU A 71 -9.59 -18.33 6.55
C LEU A 71 -9.09 -19.61 7.23
N PRO A 72 -9.05 -20.76 6.52
CA PRO A 72 -8.59 -22.03 7.07
C PRO A 72 -7.17 -21.99 7.65
N GLY A 73 -6.31 -21.12 7.12
CA GLY A 73 -4.93 -20.90 7.59
C GLY A 73 -4.77 -19.95 8.78
N GLY A 74 -5.88 -19.52 9.42
CA GLY A 74 -5.86 -18.60 10.56
C GLY A 74 -5.80 -17.12 10.20
N GLY A 75 -5.83 -16.78 8.92
CA GLY A 75 -5.96 -15.41 8.45
C GLY A 75 -7.40 -14.94 8.37
N TYR A 76 -7.57 -13.71 7.91
CA TYR A 76 -8.84 -13.02 7.77
C TYR A 76 -8.95 -12.37 6.40
N ARG A 77 -10.19 -12.30 5.89
CA ARG A 77 -10.52 -11.59 4.65
C ARG A 77 -11.79 -10.80 4.86
N PHE A 78 -11.81 -9.56 4.38
CA PHE A 78 -13.05 -8.78 4.35
C PHE A 78 -14.00 -9.27 3.25
N HIS A 79 -15.28 -9.25 3.56
CA HIS A 79 -16.30 -9.32 2.53
C HIS A 79 -16.13 -8.14 1.55
N HIS A 80 -16.33 -8.37 0.24
CA HIS A 80 -16.01 -7.35 -0.77
C HIS A 80 -16.77 -6.03 -0.58
N MET A 81 -18.02 -6.09 -0.15
CA MET A 81 -18.81 -4.89 0.19
C MET A 81 -18.20 -4.13 1.36
N MET A 82 -17.79 -4.85 2.40
CA MET A 82 -17.12 -4.24 3.55
C MET A 82 -15.79 -3.62 3.15
N LYS A 83 -15.02 -4.28 2.31
CA LYS A 83 -13.74 -3.74 1.82
C LYS A 83 -13.93 -2.43 1.08
N ALA A 84 -14.91 -2.32 0.19
CA ALA A 84 -15.21 -1.10 -0.54
C ALA A 84 -15.63 0.05 0.39
N CYS A 85 -16.47 -0.23 1.38
CA CYS A 85 -16.86 0.76 2.39
C CYS A 85 -15.67 1.20 3.25
N ALA A 86 -14.83 0.25 3.69
CA ALA A 86 -13.63 0.51 4.47
C ALA A 86 -12.63 1.39 3.71
N GLN A 87 -12.44 1.16 2.42
CA GLN A 87 -11.58 1.98 1.57
C GLN A 87 -12.08 3.44 1.49
N ARG A 88 -13.40 3.63 1.32
CA ARG A 88 -14.00 4.98 1.33
C ARG A 88 -13.79 5.70 2.67
N ASP A 89 -13.96 4.99 3.78
CA ASP A 89 -13.72 5.53 5.11
C ASP A 89 -12.22 5.84 5.34
N PHE A 90 -11.32 5.03 4.81
CA PHE A 90 -9.88 5.29 4.84
C PHE A 90 -9.52 6.54 4.04
N ASP A 91 -10.06 6.69 2.83
CA ASP A 91 -9.81 7.84 1.96
C ASP A 91 -10.35 9.16 2.58
N ALA A 92 -11.30 9.07 3.50
CA ALA A 92 -11.80 10.21 4.26
C ALA A 92 -10.92 10.62 5.45
N LEU A 93 -9.92 9.81 5.83
CA LEU A 93 -8.97 10.17 6.89
C LEU A 93 -8.06 11.33 6.44
N PRO A 94 -7.52 12.11 7.40
CA PRO A 94 -6.53 13.13 7.08
C PRO A 94 -5.34 12.55 6.30
N PRO A 95 -4.79 13.25 5.29
CA PRO A 95 -3.69 12.74 4.45
C PRO A 95 -2.46 12.27 5.23
N GLN A 96 -2.12 12.96 6.31
CA GLN A 96 -1.01 12.58 7.19
C GLN A 96 -1.27 11.24 7.89
N GLU A 97 -2.51 10.98 8.29
CA GLU A 97 -2.91 9.75 8.94
C GLU A 97 -2.92 8.59 7.93
N GLN A 98 -3.44 8.82 6.72
CA GLN A 98 -3.35 7.86 5.62
C GLN A 98 -1.90 7.47 5.34
N ALA A 99 -1.00 8.46 5.22
CA ALA A 99 0.42 8.23 4.98
C ALA A 99 1.08 7.43 6.11
N ALA A 100 0.73 7.69 7.37
CA ALA A 100 1.25 6.94 8.51
C ALA A 100 0.84 5.47 8.47
N TYR A 101 -0.41 5.15 8.13
CA TYR A 101 -0.87 3.77 7.97
C TYR A 101 -0.24 3.09 6.75
N GLN A 102 -0.14 3.76 5.62
CA GLN A 102 0.54 3.24 4.44
C GLN A 102 2.02 2.93 4.72
N ALA A 103 2.72 3.76 5.49
CA ALA A 103 4.09 3.48 5.91
C ALA A 103 4.18 2.21 6.78
N ARG A 104 3.23 1.97 7.67
CA ARG A 104 3.18 0.73 8.47
C ARG A 104 2.90 -0.51 7.62
N TYR A 105 2.01 -0.40 6.63
CA TYR A 105 1.80 -1.44 5.63
C TYR A 105 3.09 -1.74 4.86
N GLY A 106 3.78 -0.70 4.40
CA GLY A 106 5.07 -0.83 3.71
C GLY A 106 6.10 -1.58 4.55
N HIS A 107 6.23 -1.20 5.81
CA HIS A 107 7.16 -1.86 6.73
C HIS A 107 6.78 -3.33 6.96
N TRP A 108 5.51 -3.63 7.23
CA TRP A 108 5.05 -5.01 7.38
C TRP A 108 5.38 -5.86 6.15
N TYR A 109 5.03 -5.37 4.97
CA TYR A 109 5.29 -6.09 3.73
C TYR A 109 6.77 -6.30 3.45
N ALA A 110 7.60 -5.28 3.70
CA ALA A 110 9.05 -5.36 3.52
C ALA A 110 9.70 -6.42 4.41
N GLU A 111 9.31 -6.45 5.70
CA GLU A 111 9.83 -7.44 6.65
C GLU A 111 9.35 -8.88 6.36
N ASN A 112 8.23 -9.02 5.65
CA ASN A 112 7.70 -10.32 5.24
C ASN A 112 8.06 -10.71 3.79
N GLY A 113 8.99 -10.00 3.14
CA GLY A 113 9.46 -10.31 1.80
C GLY A 113 8.46 -10.01 0.68
N GLN A 114 7.39 -9.28 0.96
CA GLN A 114 6.36 -8.88 0.00
C GLN A 114 6.73 -7.51 -0.61
N TYR A 115 7.83 -7.48 -1.36
CA TYR A 115 8.48 -6.25 -1.80
C TYR A 115 7.64 -5.42 -2.76
N LEU A 116 6.83 -6.05 -3.63
CA LEU A 116 5.94 -5.32 -4.53
C LEU A 116 4.86 -4.54 -3.77
N GLN A 117 4.26 -5.17 -2.78
CA GLN A 117 3.27 -4.54 -1.90
C GLN A 117 3.92 -3.46 -1.03
N ALA A 118 5.13 -3.71 -0.53
CA ALA A 118 5.91 -2.74 0.23
C ALA A 118 6.20 -1.48 -0.60
N LEU A 119 6.68 -1.64 -1.83
CA LEU A 119 6.93 -0.52 -2.76
C LEU A 119 5.66 0.30 -3.00
N ALA A 120 4.54 -0.36 -3.24
CA ALA A 120 3.26 0.32 -3.47
C ALA A 120 2.81 1.13 -2.24
N ALA A 121 2.90 0.54 -1.04
CA ALA A 121 2.49 1.19 0.20
C ALA A 121 3.40 2.37 0.55
N TYR A 122 4.72 2.21 0.47
CA TYR A 122 5.67 3.30 0.69
C TYR A 122 5.52 4.44 -0.32
N SER A 123 5.25 4.13 -1.58
CA SER A 123 4.99 5.14 -2.62
C SER A 123 3.74 5.96 -2.32
N LYS A 124 2.68 5.33 -1.82
CA LYS A 124 1.44 6.02 -1.38
C LYS A 124 1.69 6.88 -0.13
N ALA A 125 2.58 6.45 0.75
CA ALA A 125 2.98 7.19 1.94
C ALA A 125 3.95 8.35 1.64
N GLY A 126 4.50 8.45 0.43
CA GLY A 126 5.58 9.39 0.10
C GLY A 126 6.92 9.06 0.79
N ARG A 127 7.08 7.81 1.26
CA ARG A 127 8.30 7.32 1.93
C ARG A 127 9.28 6.78 0.89
N TRP A 128 9.90 7.70 0.14
CA TRP A 128 10.70 7.38 -1.03
C TRP A 128 12.02 6.69 -0.68
N ASP A 129 12.65 7.05 0.46
CA ASP A 129 13.84 6.37 0.94
C ASP A 129 13.56 4.88 1.21
N ASP A 130 12.51 4.60 1.95
CA ASP A 130 12.08 3.21 2.22
C ASP A 130 11.69 2.46 0.94
N ALA A 131 11.04 3.14 0.00
CA ALA A 131 10.67 2.56 -1.29
C ALA A 131 11.90 2.16 -2.12
N LEU A 132 12.92 3.04 -2.18
CA LEU A 132 14.17 2.76 -2.88
C LEU A 132 14.99 1.68 -2.16
N GLU A 133 14.96 1.64 -0.83
CA GLU A 133 15.59 0.58 -0.06
C GLU A 133 14.99 -0.80 -0.37
N VAL A 134 13.66 -0.89 -0.52
CA VAL A 134 12.99 -2.12 -0.97
C VAL A 134 13.48 -2.54 -2.36
N VAL A 135 13.60 -1.60 -3.30
CA VAL A 135 14.15 -1.88 -4.64
C VAL A 135 15.59 -2.42 -4.56
N GLN A 136 16.41 -1.89 -3.65
CA GLN A 136 17.78 -2.37 -3.43
C GLN A 136 17.80 -3.78 -2.85
N ARG A 137 17.02 -4.06 -1.81
CA ARG A 137 16.95 -5.37 -1.15
C ARG A 137 16.60 -6.49 -2.11
N ASP A 138 15.71 -6.23 -3.05
CA ASP A 138 15.24 -7.18 -4.05
C ASP A 138 16.11 -7.19 -5.33
N ALA A 139 17.16 -6.38 -5.38
CA ALA A 139 17.99 -6.18 -6.57
C ALA A 139 17.16 -5.85 -7.84
N GLY A 140 16.00 -5.25 -7.66
CA GLY A 140 15.09 -4.84 -8.73
C GLY A 140 14.28 -5.97 -9.36
N ILE A 141 14.24 -7.16 -8.78
CA ILE A 141 13.43 -8.30 -9.29
C ILE A 141 11.96 -7.91 -9.31
N LEU A 142 11.46 -7.25 -8.26
CA LEU A 142 10.10 -6.76 -8.16
C LEU A 142 9.68 -5.87 -9.35
N LEU A 143 10.61 -5.15 -9.95
CA LEU A 143 10.34 -4.27 -11.09
C LEU A 143 9.88 -5.04 -12.33
N ALA A 144 10.17 -6.35 -12.43
CA ALA A 144 9.70 -7.20 -13.52
C ALA A 144 8.16 -7.37 -13.51
N ALA A 145 7.53 -7.23 -12.35
CA ALA A 145 6.08 -7.28 -12.21
C ALA A 145 5.38 -5.96 -12.56
N LEU A 146 6.14 -4.88 -12.78
CA LEU A 146 5.62 -3.55 -13.11
C LEU A 146 5.76 -3.28 -14.61
N ARG A 147 4.84 -2.45 -15.13
CA ARG A 147 4.95 -1.90 -16.47
C ARG A 147 5.91 -0.72 -16.48
N PRO A 148 6.61 -0.45 -17.61
CA PRO A 148 7.54 0.67 -17.74
C PRO A 148 6.94 2.00 -17.26
N GLN A 149 5.69 2.28 -17.62
CA GLN A 149 4.99 3.51 -17.24
C GLN A 149 4.86 3.68 -15.73
N GLN A 150 4.56 2.61 -15.00
CA GLN A 150 4.43 2.66 -13.54
C GLN A 150 5.76 3.02 -12.85
N VAL A 151 6.88 2.54 -13.39
CA VAL A 151 8.20 2.87 -12.86
C VAL A 151 8.61 4.29 -13.23
N LEU A 152 8.27 4.77 -14.43
CA LEU A 152 8.50 6.17 -14.81
C LEU A 152 7.74 7.13 -13.90
N GLU A 153 6.45 6.87 -13.64
CA GLU A 153 5.64 7.65 -12.70
C GLU A 153 6.21 7.65 -11.28
N LEU A 154 6.72 6.51 -10.83
CA LEU A 154 7.39 6.40 -9.54
C LEU A 154 8.64 7.27 -9.49
N LEU A 155 9.49 7.23 -10.51
CA LEU A 155 10.69 8.04 -10.60
C LEU A 155 10.38 9.55 -10.62
N ASP A 156 9.34 9.96 -11.35
CA ASP A 156 8.91 11.36 -11.43
C ASP A 156 8.40 11.87 -10.07
N ARG A 157 7.73 11.02 -9.31
CA ARG A 157 7.23 11.36 -7.97
C ARG A 157 8.32 11.35 -6.89
N CYS A 158 9.29 10.45 -7.01
CA CYS A 158 10.41 10.34 -6.07
C CYS A 158 11.29 11.59 -6.09
N GLY A 159 11.62 12.07 -7.28
CA GLY A 159 12.49 13.22 -7.50
C GLY A 159 13.98 12.89 -7.46
N ASP A 160 14.75 13.69 -8.16
CA ASP A 160 16.18 13.46 -8.40
C ASP A 160 17.02 13.51 -7.12
N GLN A 161 16.66 14.39 -6.17
CA GLN A 161 17.40 14.55 -4.91
C GLN A 161 17.44 13.25 -4.09
N VAL A 162 16.28 12.61 -3.91
CA VAL A 162 16.18 11.35 -3.17
C VAL A 162 16.88 10.23 -3.92
N LEU A 163 16.72 10.19 -5.25
CA LEU A 163 17.41 9.19 -6.08
C LEU A 163 18.93 9.24 -5.92
N MET A 164 19.53 10.44 -5.83
CA MET A 164 20.98 10.60 -5.66
C MET A 164 21.49 10.08 -4.30
N GLU A 165 20.66 10.00 -3.30
CA GLU A 165 21.02 9.42 -1.99
C GLU A 165 21.03 7.88 -2.00
N HIS A 166 20.51 7.26 -3.09
CA HIS A 166 20.42 5.81 -3.25
C HIS A 166 21.13 5.31 -4.51
N PRO A 167 22.46 5.37 -4.60
CA PRO A 167 23.22 5.03 -5.82
C PRO A 167 22.99 3.58 -6.28
N THR A 168 22.80 2.63 -5.36
CA THR A 168 22.50 1.25 -5.69
C THR A 168 21.11 1.12 -6.35
N ALA A 169 20.12 1.84 -5.84
CA ALA A 169 18.79 1.87 -6.47
C ALA A 169 18.85 2.49 -7.87
N LEU A 170 19.60 3.59 -8.03
CA LEU A 170 19.85 4.22 -9.35
C LEU A 170 20.42 3.22 -10.35
N LEU A 171 21.41 2.43 -9.95
CA LEU A 171 22.03 1.42 -10.81
C LEU A 171 21.01 0.34 -11.24
N VAL A 172 20.20 -0.15 -10.30
CA VAL A 172 19.14 -1.14 -10.56
C VAL A 172 18.09 -0.58 -11.52
N LEU A 173 17.61 0.63 -11.26
CA LEU A 173 16.63 1.32 -12.09
C LEU A 173 17.17 1.62 -13.49
N MET A 174 18.41 2.08 -13.60
CA MET A 174 19.08 2.33 -14.87
C MET A 174 19.17 1.06 -15.71
N ARG A 175 19.58 -0.07 -15.12
CA ARG A 175 19.58 -1.38 -15.79
C ARG A 175 18.19 -1.75 -16.32
N ARG A 176 17.13 -1.52 -15.52
CA ARG A 176 15.77 -1.81 -15.93
C ARG A 176 15.29 -0.92 -17.08
N MET A 177 15.61 0.38 -17.04
CA MET A 177 15.31 1.31 -18.13
C MET A 177 15.99 0.88 -19.42
N PHE A 178 17.24 0.44 -19.35
CA PHE A 178 17.95 -0.11 -20.50
C PHE A 178 17.26 -1.34 -21.09
N THR A 179 16.89 -2.30 -20.24
CA THR A 179 16.19 -3.54 -20.64
C THR A 179 14.86 -3.25 -21.35
N TRP A 180 14.17 -2.19 -20.95
CA TRP A 180 12.90 -1.77 -21.56
C TRP A 180 13.06 -0.80 -22.75
N GLY A 181 14.29 -0.52 -23.18
CA GLY A 181 14.56 0.43 -24.26
C GLY A 181 14.24 1.89 -23.93
N GLN A 182 14.10 2.22 -22.67
CA GLN A 182 13.84 3.58 -22.16
C GLN A 182 15.17 4.38 -22.10
N ILE A 183 15.82 4.54 -23.26
CA ILE A 183 17.17 5.09 -23.35
C ILE A 183 17.28 6.53 -22.82
N PRO A 184 16.34 7.45 -23.10
CA PRO A 184 16.44 8.81 -22.56
C PRO A 184 16.43 8.82 -21.03
N ARG A 185 15.55 8.03 -20.41
CA ARG A 185 15.45 7.95 -18.95
C ARG A 185 16.67 7.25 -18.34
N MET A 186 17.16 6.21 -19.00
CA MET A 186 18.40 5.53 -18.60
C MET A 186 19.60 6.51 -18.56
N ARG A 187 19.72 7.38 -19.57
CA ARG A 187 20.78 8.40 -19.60
C ARG A 187 20.65 9.40 -18.47
N GLN A 188 19.44 9.86 -18.17
CA GLN A 188 19.18 10.76 -17.04
C GLN A 188 19.61 10.12 -15.71
N LEU A 189 19.19 8.87 -15.46
CA LEU A 189 19.59 8.14 -14.26
C LEU A 189 21.09 7.92 -14.16
N LYS A 190 21.78 7.74 -15.30
CA LYS A 190 23.25 7.65 -15.36
C LYS A 190 23.92 8.95 -14.89
N GLU A 191 23.42 10.09 -15.34
CA GLU A 191 23.98 11.39 -14.92
C GLU A 191 23.77 11.60 -13.40
N LEU A 192 22.59 11.27 -12.87
CA LEU A 192 22.32 11.31 -11.44
C LEU A 192 23.25 10.38 -10.64
N LEU A 193 23.51 9.18 -11.16
CA LEU A 193 24.44 8.24 -10.53
C LEU A 193 25.87 8.79 -10.51
N LEU A 194 26.35 9.37 -11.60
CA LEU A 194 27.68 9.98 -11.67
C LEU A 194 27.81 11.18 -10.72
N GLU A 195 26.75 11.97 -10.59
CA GLU A 195 26.72 13.09 -9.66
C GLU A 195 26.68 12.59 -8.20
N SER A 196 25.87 11.57 -7.89
CA SER A 196 25.85 10.93 -6.58
C SER A 196 27.23 10.44 -6.14
N VAL A 197 27.94 9.73 -7.01
CA VAL A 197 29.31 9.23 -6.73
C VAL A 197 30.34 10.35 -6.53
N ARG A 198 30.15 11.52 -7.14
CA ARG A 198 31.05 12.67 -6.93
C ARG A 198 30.83 13.38 -5.59
N ARG A 199 29.65 13.22 -4.99
CA ARG A 199 29.29 13.86 -3.71
C ARG A 199 29.71 13.03 -2.50
N HIS A 200 29.95 11.77 -2.69
CA HIS A 200 30.38 10.80 -1.67
C HIS A 200 31.84 10.35 -1.87
#